data_9ebb3deade470bb77ef80ca54fed03e1
#
_entry.id   9ebb3deade470bb77ef80ca54fed03e1
#
_cell.length_a   1.000
_cell.length_b   1.000
_cell.length_c   1.000
_cell.angle_alpha   90.00
_cell.angle_beta   90.00
_cell.angle_gamma   90.00
#
_symmetry.space_group_name_H-M   'P 1'
#
loop_
_entity.id
_entity.type
_entity.pdbx_description
1 polymer ?
#
loop_
_entity_poly.entity_id
_entity_poly.type
_entity_poly.pdbx_seq_one_letter_code
_entity_poly.pdbx_strand_id
1 'polypeptide(L)'
;MNESYLRVWTKPVTSYAKNYSKFDVSLAPIKNTMFNRMKSQLKVIEAGFYKKALIASEIGPYTIDLKHCLENGNFVDGNAMLVKEVRNHSDWAKYIEKLIKNPNLVKDMGERLYETVKDKYDLNVVTKTRAEFYKSII
;
A
#
# COMPACT_ATOMS: atom_id res chain seq x y z
N MET A 1 20.98 6.02 -24.60
CA MET A 1 20.80 5.42 -23.26
C MET A 1 19.33 5.08 -23.14
N ASN A 2 18.97 3.82 -23.02
CA ASN A 2 17.60 3.46 -22.65
C ASN A 2 17.40 3.84 -21.18
N GLU A 3 16.73 4.95 -20.94
CA GLU A 3 16.33 5.30 -19.58
C GLU A 3 15.29 4.29 -19.12
N SER A 4 15.71 3.37 -18.27
CA SER A 4 14.84 2.32 -17.71
C SER A 4 13.95 2.83 -16.57
N TYR A 5 13.96 4.13 -16.25
CA TYR A 5 13.17 4.72 -15.19
C TYR A 5 12.69 6.13 -15.55
N LEU A 6 11.53 6.51 -15.01
CA LEU A 6 10.99 7.86 -15.06
C LEU A 6 11.03 8.48 -13.67
N ARG A 7 11.78 9.58 -13.50
CA ARG A 7 11.75 10.36 -12.29
C ARG A 7 10.61 11.38 -12.33
N VAL A 8 9.69 11.29 -11.38
CA VAL A 8 8.59 12.26 -11.24
C VAL A 8 8.92 13.19 -10.08
N TRP A 9 8.96 14.50 -10.37
CA TRP A 9 9.23 15.51 -9.36
C TRP A 9 8.05 15.71 -8.40
N THR A 10 8.36 16.21 -7.21
CA THR A 10 7.36 16.55 -6.19
C THR A 10 6.31 17.51 -6.74
N LYS A 11 5.04 17.19 -6.45
CA LYS A 11 3.89 18.02 -6.80
C LYS A 11 3.27 18.61 -5.53
N PRO A 12 2.49 19.71 -5.66
CA PRO A 12 1.67 20.20 -4.55
C PRO A 12 0.79 19.09 -3.95
N VAL A 13 0.49 19.18 -2.66
CA VAL A 13 -0.33 18.20 -1.93
C VAL A 13 -1.67 17.92 -2.62
N THR A 14 -2.29 18.95 -3.20
CA THR A 14 -3.57 18.85 -3.93
C THR A 14 -3.50 18.06 -5.23
N SER A 15 -2.30 17.82 -5.78
CA SER A 15 -2.12 17.09 -7.06
C SER A 15 -1.15 15.91 -6.97
N TYR A 16 -0.50 15.74 -5.83
CA TYR A 16 0.49 14.67 -5.60
C TYR A 16 -0.08 13.28 -5.88
N ALA A 17 -1.26 13.00 -5.38
CA ALA A 17 -1.90 11.70 -5.50
C ALA A 17 -2.18 11.27 -6.96
N LYS A 18 -2.28 12.22 -7.89
CA LYS A 18 -2.41 11.93 -9.34
C LYS A 18 -1.21 11.13 -9.91
N ASN A 19 -0.08 11.09 -9.21
CA ASN A 19 1.05 10.27 -9.62
C ASN A 19 0.73 8.77 -9.57
N TYR A 20 -0.20 8.33 -8.72
CA TYR A 20 -0.64 6.94 -8.64
C TYR A 20 -1.33 6.44 -9.92
N SER A 21 -1.83 7.31 -10.79
CA SER A 21 -2.38 6.90 -12.09
C SER A 21 -1.32 6.43 -13.11
N LYS A 22 -0.04 6.63 -12.83
CA LYS A 22 1.06 6.39 -13.78
C LYS A 22 1.73 5.02 -13.62
N PHE A 23 1.34 4.21 -12.67
CA PHE A 23 1.92 2.90 -12.41
C PHE A 23 0.85 1.92 -11.89
N ASP A 24 1.14 0.64 -11.94
CA ASP A 24 0.22 -0.44 -11.53
C ASP A 24 0.58 -1.04 -10.18
N VAL A 25 1.86 -0.99 -9.81
CA VAL A 25 2.38 -1.54 -8.55
C VAL A 25 3.09 -0.45 -7.77
N SER A 26 2.70 -0.29 -6.50
CA SER A 26 3.38 0.59 -5.54
C SER A 26 4.36 -0.20 -4.69
N LEU A 27 5.52 0.38 -4.41
CA LEU A 27 6.51 -0.19 -3.51
C LEU A 27 6.65 0.70 -2.28
N ALA A 28 6.53 0.11 -1.09
CA ALA A 28 6.65 0.81 0.19
C ALA A 28 7.74 0.18 1.08
N PRO A 29 9.02 0.30 0.70
CA PRO A 29 10.12 -0.18 1.52
C PRO A 29 10.37 0.77 2.69
N ILE A 30 10.39 0.23 3.91
CA ILE A 30 10.84 0.96 5.10
C ILE A 30 11.78 0.10 5.93
N LYS A 31 12.75 0.74 6.57
CA LYS A 31 13.67 0.09 7.48
C LYS A 31 13.03 -0.11 8.85
N ASN A 32 13.32 -1.22 9.52
CA ASN A 32 12.80 -1.51 10.86
C ASN A 32 13.52 -0.66 11.93
N THR A 33 13.03 0.55 12.13
CA THR A 33 13.49 1.46 13.18
C THR A 33 12.29 1.89 14.03
N MET A 34 12.54 2.33 15.26
CA MET A 34 11.50 2.86 16.15
C MET A 34 10.70 3.97 15.43
N PHE A 35 11.39 4.90 14.79
CA PHE A 35 10.74 5.98 14.03
C PHE A 35 9.78 5.47 12.95
N ASN A 36 10.19 4.48 12.17
CA ASN A 36 9.37 3.94 11.09
C ASN A 36 8.18 3.11 11.61
N ARG A 37 8.31 2.47 12.77
CA ARG A 37 7.20 1.77 13.43
C ARG A 37 6.10 2.71 13.90
N MET A 38 6.42 3.98 14.16
CA MET A 38 5.48 5.00 14.64
C MET A 38 4.87 5.84 13.51
N LYS A 39 5.21 5.57 12.24
CA LYS A 39 4.63 6.28 11.10
C LYS A 39 3.18 5.88 10.85
N SER A 40 2.46 6.74 10.11
CA SER A 40 1.16 6.38 9.55
C SER A 40 1.31 5.46 8.34
N GLN A 41 0.24 4.76 8.00
CA GLN A 41 0.17 3.91 6.81
C GLN A 41 -0.30 4.66 5.55
N LEU A 42 0.09 5.92 5.38
CA LEU A 42 -0.38 6.76 4.27
C LEU A 42 -0.17 6.10 2.89
N LYS A 43 0.95 5.40 2.68
CA LYS A 43 1.22 4.68 1.43
C LYS A 43 0.24 3.54 1.15
N VAL A 44 -0.26 2.88 2.18
CA VAL A 44 -1.31 1.86 2.07
C VAL A 44 -2.63 2.48 1.64
N ILE A 45 -3.02 3.57 2.28
CA ILE A 45 -4.26 4.30 2.00
C ILE A 45 -4.23 4.86 0.57
N GLU A 46 -3.15 5.54 0.18
CA GLU A 46 -2.99 6.10 -1.16
C GLU A 46 -3.05 5.01 -2.24
N ALA A 47 -2.28 3.91 -2.08
CA ALA A 47 -2.30 2.80 -3.03
C ALA A 47 -3.70 2.17 -3.13
N GLY A 48 -4.40 2.01 -2.01
CA GLY A 48 -5.74 1.45 -1.96
C GLY A 48 -6.75 2.31 -2.70
N PHE A 49 -6.83 3.62 -2.44
CA PHE A 49 -7.77 4.51 -3.14
C PHE A 49 -7.52 4.59 -4.65
N TYR A 50 -6.29 4.36 -5.10
CA TYR A 50 -5.95 4.27 -6.52
C TYR A 50 -5.98 2.84 -7.08
N LYS A 51 -6.44 1.86 -6.31
CA LYS A 51 -6.52 0.44 -6.69
C LYS A 51 -5.19 -0.10 -7.21
N LYS A 52 -4.09 0.25 -6.56
CA LYS A 52 -2.75 -0.20 -6.94
C LYS A 52 -2.33 -1.41 -6.10
N ALA A 53 -1.78 -2.42 -6.77
CA ALA A 53 -1.12 -3.50 -6.05
C ALA A 53 0.01 -2.94 -5.19
N LEU A 54 0.21 -3.49 -4.00
CA LEU A 54 1.19 -2.99 -3.05
C LEU A 54 2.15 -4.10 -2.61
N ILE A 55 3.45 -3.82 -2.73
CA ILE A 55 4.50 -4.59 -2.07
C ILE A 55 5.06 -3.70 -0.95
N ALA A 56 5.02 -4.15 0.29
CA ALA A 56 5.44 -3.35 1.45
C ALA A 56 6.32 -4.15 2.42
N SER A 57 7.14 -3.46 3.18
CA SER A 57 7.83 -4.07 4.32
C SER A 57 6.82 -4.51 5.38
N GLU A 58 6.98 -5.72 5.94
CA GLU A 58 6.13 -6.24 7.04
C GLU A 58 6.54 -5.60 8.37
N ILE A 59 6.31 -4.30 8.50
CA ILE A 59 6.77 -3.51 9.65
C ILE A 59 5.73 -2.48 10.07
N GLY A 60 5.46 -2.41 11.38
CA GLY A 60 4.73 -1.33 12.03
C GLY A 60 3.39 -1.00 11.36
N PRO A 61 3.21 0.21 10.82
CA PRO A 61 1.92 0.67 10.32
C PRO A 61 1.40 -0.15 9.14
N TYR A 62 2.28 -0.79 8.37
CA TYR A 62 1.88 -1.57 7.19
C TYR A 62 1.26 -2.93 7.54
N THR A 63 1.38 -3.39 8.79
CA THR A 63 0.75 -4.63 9.26
C THR A 63 -0.66 -4.43 9.84
N ILE A 64 -1.16 -3.19 9.86
CA ILE A 64 -2.49 -2.88 10.42
C ILE A 64 -3.61 -3.38 9.50
N ASP A 65 -3.54 -3.06 8.22
CA ASP A 65 -4.58 -3.35 7.24
C ASP A 65 -4.11 -4.26 6.10
N LEU A 66 -2.80 -4.51 6.00
CA LEU A 66 -2.28 -5.38 4.96
C LEU A 66 -2.28 -6.83 5.39
N LYS A 67 -2.78 -7.68 4.49
CA LYS A 67 -2.72 -9.14 4.59
C LYS A 67 -1.87 -9.68 3.44
N HIS A 68 -0.90 -10.53 3.78
CA HIS A 68 -0.04 -11.15 2.77
C HIS A 68 -0.86 -12.07 1.86
N CYS A 69 -0.69 -11.93 0.56
CA CYS A 69 -1.47 -12.69 -0.44
C CYS A 69 -0.80 -13.99 -0.90
N LEU A 70 0.28 -14.42 -0.27
CA LEU A 70 0.98 -15.65 -0.60
C LEU A 70 1.12 -16.55 0.63
N GLU A 71 0.69 -17.78 0.51
CA GLU A 71 0.94 -18.83 1.48
C GLU A 71 1.57 -20.03 0.78
N ASN A 72 2.74 -20.50 1.24
CA ASN A 72 3.50 -21.57 0.63
C ASN A 72 3.71 -21.43 -0.90
N GLY A 73 3.86 -20.18 -1.36
CA GLY A 73 4.03 -19.84 -2.78
C GLY A 73 2.73 -19.75 -3.60
N ASN A 74 1.60 -20.15 -3.04
CA ASN A 74 0.28 -20.05 -3.65
C ASN A 74 -0.41 -18.72 -3.29
N PHE A 75 -1.27 -18.24 -4.17
CA PHE A 75 -2.10 -17.07 -3.88
C PHE A 75 -3.22 -17.44 -2.92
N VAL A 76 -3.36 -16.63 -1.88
CA VAL A 76 -4.44 -16.70 -0.90
C VAL A 76 -5.17 -15.37 -0.83
N ASP A 77 -6.23 -15.31 -0.05
CA ASP A 77 -7.04 -14.13 0.13
C ASP A 77 -6.31 -13.03 0.92
N GLY A 78 -5.45 -12.29 0.21
CA GLY A 78 -4.69 -11.16 0.73
C GLY A 78 -4.79 -9.93 -0.17
N ASN A 79 -4.36 -8.78 0.33
CA ASN A 79 -4.45 -7.50 -0.36
C ASN A 79 -3.07 -6.86 -0.66
N ALA A 80 -1.98 -7.51 -0.26
CA ALA A 80 -0.62 -7.00 -0.47
C ALA A 80 0.41 -8.15 -0.47
N MET A 81 1.61 -7.87 -0.95
CA MET A 81 2.78 -8.70 -0.73
C MET A 81 3.64 -8.07 0.37
N LEU A 82 3.83 -8.80 1.48
CA LEU A 82 4.61 -8.33 2.63
C LEU A 82 6.00 -8.95 2.62
N VAL A 83 7.01 -8.10 2.66
CA VAL A 83 8.42 -8.49 2.69
C VAL A 83 8.92 -8.49 4.12
N LYS A 84 9.30 -9.64 4.63
CA LYS A 84 9.91 -9.82 5.95
C LYS A 84 11.34 -9.27 5.97
N GLU A 85 11.75 -8.69 7.08
CA GLU A 85 13.08 -8.09 7.22
C GLU A 85 14.21 -9.08 6.93
N VAL A 86 14.08 -10.32 7.41
CA VAL A 86 15.07 -11.40 7.21
C VAL A 86 15.20 -11.86 5.76
N ARG A 87 14.27 -11.48 4.87
CA ARG A 87 14.24 -11.84 3.45
C ARG A 87 14.27 -10.63 2.52
N ASN A 88 14.63 -9.48 3.05
CA ASN A 88 14.51 -8.20 2.38
C ASN A 88 15.08 -8.18 0.95
N HIS A 89 16.27 -8.75 0.72
CA HIS A 89 16.89 -8.68 -0.60
C HIS A 89 16.25 -9.62 -1.65
N SER A 90 15.79 -10.80 -1.24
CA SER A 90 15.28 -11.81 -2.16
C SER A 90 13.80 -11.63 -2.50
N ASP A 91 12.98 -11.29 -1.52
CA ASP A 91 11.54 -11.30 -1.71
C ASP A 91 11.03 -10.08 -2.51
N TRP A 92 11.69 -8.92 -2.44
CA TRP A 92 11.36 -7.78 -3.30
C TRP A 92 11.42 -8.14 -4.79
N ALA A 93 12.55 -8.67 -5.24
CA ALA A 93 12.73 -9.07 -6.63
C ALA A 93 11.75 -10.18 -7.04
N LYS A 94 11.60 -11.19 -6.20
CA LYS A 94 10.67 -12.31 -6.41
C LYS A 94 9.22 -11.85 -6.57
N TYR A 95 8.77 -10.93 -5.72
CA TYR A 95 7.39 -10.44 -5.75
C TYR A 95 7.15 -9.53 -6.95
N ILE A 96 8.11 -8.68 -7.30
CA ILE A 96 8.03 -7.86 -8.52
C ILE A 96 7.93 -8.76 -9.75
N GLU A 97 8.82 -9.75 -9.88
CA GLU A 97 8.79 -10.70 -10.99
C GLU A 97 7.44 -11.46 -11.07
N LYS A 98 6.91 -11.87 -9.91
CA LYS A 98 5.62 -12.56 -9.84
C LYS A 98 4.47 -11.68 -10.32
N LEU A 99 4.44 -10.41 -9.98
CA LEU A 99 3.42 -9.46 -10.44
C LEU A 99 3.55 -9.14 -11.93
N ILE A 100 4.77 -9.01 -12.45
CA ILE A 100 5.02 -8.83 -13.90
C ILE A 100 4.43 -10.00 -14.71
N LYS A 101 4.61 -11.23 -14.21
CA LYS A 101 4.09 -12.45 -14.87
C LYS A 101 2.57 -12.65 -14.71
N ASN A 102 1.92 -11.92 -13.80
CA ASN A 102 0.50 -12.13 -13.45
C ASN A 102 -0.28 -10.79 -13.38
N PRO A 103 -0.59 -10.15 -14.52
CA PRO A 103 -1.31 -8.86 -14.55
C PRO A 103 -2.70 -8.92 -13.86
N ASN A 104 -3.40 -10.05 -13.97
CA ASN A 104 -4.69 -10.23 -13.30
C ASN A 104 -4.55 -10.13 -11.77
N LEU A 105 -3.49 -10.71 -11.21
CA LEU A 105 -3.22 -10.60 -9.78
C LEU A 105 -2.96 -9.16 -9.35
N VAL A 106 -2.26 -8.37 -10.17
CA VAL A 106 -2.04 -6.93 -9.90
C VAL A 106 -3.38 -6.23 -9.72
N LYS A 107 -4.32 -6.48 -10.64
CA LYS A 107 -5.67 -5.92 -10.58
C LYS A 107 -6.43 -6.39 -9.34
N ASP A 108 -6.45 -7.69 -9.08
CA ASP A 108 -7.17 -8.28 -7.95
C ASP A 108 -6.63 -7.77 -6.60
N MET A 109 -5.32 -7.65 -6.44
CA MET A 109 -4.70 -7.07 -5.25
C MET A 109 -5.11 -5.61 -5.06
N GLY A 110 -5.11 -4.82 -6.13
CA GLY A 110 -5.53 -3.41 -6.08
C GLY A 110 -7.00 -3.25 -5.67
N GLU A 111 -7.91 -4.06 -6.20
CA GLU A 111 -9.31 -4.06 -5.83
C GLU A 111 -9.51 -4.46 -4.34
N ARG A 112 -8.86 -5.51 -3.88
CA ARG A 112 -8.92 -5.96 -2.48
C ARG A 112 -8.37 -4.90 -1.52
N LEU A 113 -7.30 -4.21 -1.91
CA LEU A 113 -6.76 -3.14 -1.11
C LEU A 113 -7.71 -1.94 -1.06
N TYR A 114 -8.37 -1.60 -2.17
CA TYR A 114 -9.42 -0.59 -2.20
C TYR A 114 -10.57 -0.94 -1.26
N GLU A 115 -11.10 -2.17 -1.31
CA GLU A 115 -12.14 -2.63 -0.42
C GLU A 115 -11.75 -2.52 1.07
N THR A 116 -10.46 -2.72 1.37
CA THR A 116 -9.93 -2.59 2.73
C THR A 116 -9.95 -1.14 3.23
N VAL A 117 -9.69 -0.16 2.36
CA VAL A 117 -9.47 1.24 2.77
C VAL A 117 -10.67 2.15 2.57
N LYS A 118 -11.55 1.87 1.60
CA LYS A 118 -12.62 2.78 1.14
C LYS A 118 -13.56 3.25 2.26
N ASP A 119 -14.03 2.33 3.10
CA ASP A 119 -14.99 2.64 4.16
C ASP A 119 -14.31 3.11 5.46
N LYS A 120 -13.04 2.79 5.63
CA LYS A 120 -12.28 3.09 6.85
C LYS A 120 -11.59 4.45 6.81
N TYR A 121 -11.15 4.87 5.62
CA TYR A 121 -10.31 6.07 5.44
C TYR A 121 -10.91 7.12 4.50
N ASP A 122 -12.16 6.95 4.07
CA ASP A 122 -12.87 8.00 3.35
C ASP A 122 -13.00 9.24 4.22
N LEU A 123 -12.75 10.42 3.64
CA LEU A 123 -12.74 11.68 4.36
C LEU A 123 -14.08 11.98 5.05
N ASN A 124 -15.20 11.67 4.38
CA ASN A 124 -16.54 11.93 4.93
C ASN A 124 -16.81 11.01 6.12
N VAL A 125 -16.44 9.71 6.01
CA VAL A 125 -16.58 8.72 7.10
C VAL A 125 -15.76 9.14 8.31
N VAL A 126 -14.47 9.44 8.11
CA VAL A 126 -13.57 9.87 9.19
C VAL A 126 -14.03 11.16 9.83
N THR A 127 -14.48 12.14 9.04
CA THR A 127 -14.96 13.43 9.54
C THR A 127 -16.24 13.25 10.38
N LYS A 128 -17.18 12.43 9.90
CA LYS A 128 -18.41 12.13 10.62
C LYS A 128 -18.11 11.46 11.96
N THR A 129 -17.29 10.42 11.97
CA THR A 129 -16.90 9.72 13.20
C THR A 129 -16.23 10.65 14.22
N ARG A 130 -15.34 11.54 13.75
CA ARG A 130 -14.71 12.54 14.62
C ARG A 130 -15.71 13.53 15.19
N ALA A 131 -16.65 14.02 14.38
CA ALA A 131 -17.69 14.94 14.83
C ALA A 131 -18.60 14.30 15.88
N GLU A 132 -18.98 13.03 15.69
CA GLU A 132 -19.76 12.26 16.66
C GLU A 132 -18.99 12.07 17.97
N PHE A 133 -17.71 11.72 17.89
CA PHE A 133 -16.85 11.62 19.07
C PHE A 133 -16.78 12.93 19.85
N TYR A 134 -16.52 14.06 19.19
CA TYR A 134 -16.46 15.36 19.88
C TYR A 134 -17.80 15.74 20.52
N LYS A 135 -18.92 15.45 19.88
CA LYS A 135 -20.26 15.69 20.49
C LYS A 135 -20.52 14.82 21.73
N SER A 136 -19.90 13.65 21.82
CA SER A 136 -20.10 12.74 22.96
C SER A 136 -19.33 13.13 24.22
N ILE A 137 -18.35 14.06 24.10
CA ILE A 137 -17.50 14.50 25.21
C ILE A 137 -17.82 15.93 25.69
N ILE A 138 -18.81 16.59 25.08
CA ILE A 138 -19.35 17.88 25.48
C ILE A 138 -20.65 17.65 26.22
#